data_f3bb8eb4b1eb22a97ae6150820e1bb33
#
_entry.id   f3bb8eb4b1eb22a97ae6150820e1bb33
#
_cell.length_a   1.000
_cell.length_b   1.000
_cell.length_c   1.000
_cell.angle_alpha   90.00
_cell.angle_beta   90.00
_cell.angle_gamma   90.00
#
_symmetry.space_group_name_H-M   'P 1'
#
loop_
_entity.id
_entity.type
_entity.pdbx_description
1 polymer ?
#
loop_
_entity_poly.entity_id
_entity_poly.type
_entity_poly.pdbx_seq_one_letter_code
_entity_poly.pdbx_strand_id
1 'polypeptide(L)'
;MTYSRPVSTDSVPSARDRFARLKALAPVIFAISAVLRVASTMGYYLVEGDAFFDLRIYVLGGAALNNPGTLYEFFYTDPLKNEQLPFTYPPFAAILFYPLHLLPFGLTALLWQLALVGAVYATVRLSQRFVGGGSRRIAMLWSAVAIWMEPPGGSIQVGQIGIFLMLAVLYAAYSTRWWLSGLLIGVTAGIKLTPAITGLYFVGVRRWGTALFSGVVFFATVGIGYLLLPDETRRYFPGRMSEAGHDLPVGSVWNQSWRGGLSRIMGHDVGTGALLIGALMLTALVAVLAWRSLGSVAGERDRLASLLVIQIFGLVASPVAWTHHWVWVVPLMIWLFHGPWRAKPGARLLGWLWFVLMVVSVPTLLSSAQPSIHDISQPWYLAWAGLVYIVAAVATMIWMIVTGRRADSAGDLAADGPGLGCPPVTAHRRGTEDAAEQDDPDRGDGQR
;
A
#
# COMPACT_ATOMS: atom_id res chain seq x y z
N MET A 1 34.01 -45.96 44.53
CA MET A 1 34.26 -44.79 43.67
C MET A 1 33.08 -44.66 42.71
N THR A 2 32.11 -43.81 43.05
CA THR A 2 30.91 -43.55 42.26
C THR A 2 31.21 -42.35 41.34
N TYR A 3 31.31 -42.62 40.05
CA TYR A 3 31.55 -41.63 39.01
C TYR A 3 30.20 -40.96 38.65
N SER A 4 29.97 -39.77 39.20
CA SER A 4 28.83 -38.94 38.77
C SER A 4 29.17 -38.24 37.44
N ARG A 5 28.46 -38.65 36.37
CA ARG A 5 28.47 -37.94 35.07
C ARG A 5 27.90 -36.53 35.30
N PRO A 6 28.53 -35.47 34.78
CA PRO A 6 27.92 -34.14 34.77
C PRO A 6 26.69 -34.17 33.87
N VAL A 7 25.53 -33.79 34.40
CA VAL A 7 24.33 -33.53 33.64
C VAL A 7 24.63 -32.31 32.77
N SER A 8 24.66 -32.50 31.46
CA SER A 8 24.72 -31.37 30.51
C SER A 8 23.46 -30.56 30.64
N THR A 9 23.55 -29.41 31.28
CA THR A 9 22.50 -28.40 31.23
C THR A 9 22.50 -27.81 29.83
N ASP A 10 21.68 -28.38 28.92
CA ASP A 10 21.38 -27.75 27.65
C ASP A 10 20.73 -26.40 27.96
N SER A 11 21.50 -25.34 27.84
CA SER A 11 21.04 -23.97 28.05
C SER A 11 20.00 -23.63 26.99
N VAL A 12 18.78 -23.32 27.40
CA VAL A 12 17.71 -22.84 26.52
C VAL A 12 18.24 -21.67 25.70
N PRO A 13 18.21 -21.73 24.35
CA PRO A 13 18.77 -20.68 23.51
C PRO A 13 18.16 -19.30 23.85
N SER A 14 19.02 -18.29 23.96
CA SER A 14 18.58 -16.92 24.24
C SER A 14 17.60 -16.40 23.15
N ALA A 15 16.79 -15.37 23.47
CA ALA A 15 15.92 -14.74 22.49
C ALA A 15 16.71 -14.20 21.28
N ARG A 16 17.95 -13.76 21.48
CA ARG A 16 18.86 -13.33 20.40
C ARG A 16 19.27 -14.49 19.50
N ASP A 17 19.60 -15.65 20.08
CA ASP A 17 20.00 -16.84 19.31
C ASP A 17 18.82 -17.40 18.49
N ARG A 18 17.62 -17.43 19.08
CA ARG A 18 16.39 -17.82 18.37
C ARG A 18 16.11 -16.89 17.20
N PHE A 19 16.25 -15.58 17.37
CA PHE A 19 16.04 -14.61 16.29
C PHE A 19 17.13 -14.70 15.20
N ALA A 20 18.38 -14.98 15.56
CA ALA A 20 19.46 -15.21 14.61
C ALA A 20 19.21 -16.46 13.76
N ARG A 21 18.78 -17.59 14.38
CA ARG A 21 18.38 -18.81 13.67
C ARG A 21 17.18 -18.56 12.74
N LEU A 22 16.13 -17.85 13.19
CA LEU A 22 15.00 -17.50 12.36
C LEU A 22 15.42 -16.67 11.14
N LYS A 23 16.32 -15.71 11.31
CA LYS A 23 16.90 -14.94 10.19
C LYS A 23 17.71 -15.84 9.25
N ALA A 24 18.45 -16.82 9.76
CA ALA A 24 19.21 -17.75 8.90
C ALA A 24 18.27 -18.57 8.01
N LEU A 25 17.15 -19.02 8.55
CA LEU A 25 16.14 -19.82 7.86
C LEU A 25 15.19 -19.01 6.97
N ALA A 26 15.25 -17.68 6.99
CA ALA A 26 14.29 -16.80 6.29
C ALA A 26 14.11 -17.13 4.80
N PRO A 27 15.16 -17.44 3.99
CA PRO A 27 14.96 -17.83 2.59
C PRO A 27 14.14 -19.11 2.44
N VAL A 28 14.41 -20.12 3.27
CA VAL A 28 13.70 -21.39 3.25
C VAL A 28 12.24 -21.21 3.69
N ILE A 29 12.00 -20.47 4.78
CA ILE A 29 10.67 -20.15 5.27
C ILE A 29 9.87 -19.42 4.19
N PHE A 30 10.45 -18.42 3.52
CA PHE A 30 9.78 -17.70 2.46
C PHE A 30 9.49 -18.59 1.25
N ALA A 31 10.44 -19.42 0.82
CA ALA A 31 10.25 -20.34 -0.30
C ALA A 31 9.13 -21.35 0.00
N ILE A 32 9.14 -21.98 1.18
CA ILE A 32 8.08 -22.90 1.59
C ILE A 32 6.73 -22.20 1.64
N SER A 33 6.67 -21.03 2.27
CA SER A 33 5.44 -20.22 2.37
C SER A 33 4.90 -19.85 0.99
N ALA A 34 5.76 -19.44 0.06
CA ALA A 34 5.38 -19.08 -1.31
C ALA A 34 4.87 -20.32 -2.08
N VAL A 35 5.56 -21.46 -1.99
CA VAL A 35 5.13 -22.70 -2.62
C VAL A 35 3.78 -23.16 -2.08
N LEU A 36 3.60 -23.16 -0.75
CA LEU A 36 2.33 -23.52 -0.12
C LEU A 36 1.20 -22.59 -0.55
N ARG A 37 1.46 -21.27 -0.62
CA ARG A 37 0.45 -20.31 -1.05
C ARG A 37 0.03 -20.52 -2.50
N VAL A 38 1.00 -20.66 -3.41
CA VAL A 38 0.74 -20.95 -4.83
C VAL A 38 0.02 -22.28 -5.00
N ALA A 39 0.52 -23.34 -4.35
CA ALA A 39 -0.08 -24.68 -4.42
C ALA A 39 -1.53 -24.69 -3.86
N SER A 40 -1.78 -24.01 -2.74
CA SER A 40 -3.12 -23.88 -2.16
C SER A 40 -4.10 -23.23 -3.13
N THR A 41 -3.73 -22.10 -3.75
CA THR A 41 -4.62 -21.38 -4.68
C THR A 41 -4.80 -22.15 -5.99
N MET A 42 -3.71 -22.73 -6.54
CA MET A 42 -3.80 -23.55 -7.74
C MET A 42 -4.59 -24.84 -7.49
N GLY A 43 -4.42 -25.46 -6.32
CA GLY A 43 -5.22 -26.63 -5.92
C GLY A 43 -6.70 -26.31 -5.83
N TYR A 44 -7.05 -25.19 -5.20
CA TYR A 44 -8.44 -24.70 -5.14
C TYR A 44 -9.01 -24.47 -6.55
N TYR A 45 -8.25 -23.81 -7.43
CA TYR A 45 -8.63 -23.63 -8.82
C TYR A 45 -8.88 -24.94 -9.58
N LEU A 46 -8.02 -25.97 -9.38
CA LEU A 46 -8.12 -27.25 -10.08
C LEU A 46 -9.28 -28.10 -9.58
N VAL A 47 -9.65 -27.97 -8.30
CA VAL A 47 -10.72 -28.77 -7.67
C VAL A 47 -12.08 -28.09 -7.83
N GLU A 48 -12.18 -26.81 -7.46
CA GLU A 48 -13.46 -26.08 -7.40
C GLU A 48 -13.74 -25.29 -8.68
N GLY A 49 -12.74 -25.04 -9.52
CA GLY A 49 -12.86 -24.19 -10.71
C GLY A 49 -13.00 -22.70 -10.43
N ASP A 50 -13.12 -22.31 -9.17
CA ASP A 50 -13.40 -20.95 -8.69
C ASP A 50 -12.20 -20.31 -8.02
N ALA A 51 -11.26 -19.86 -8.81
CA ALA A 51 -10.20 -18.97 -8.36
C ALA A 51 -9.87 -18.01 -9.49
N PHE A 52 -9.16 -16.93 -9.14
CA PHE A 52 -8.66 -15.98 -10.13
C PHE A 52 -9.75 -15.24 -10.91
N PHE A 53 -10.90 -14.96 -10.32
CA PHE A 53 -11.97 -14.31 -11.06
C PHE A 53 -11.55 -12.93 -11.61
N ASP A 54 -10.76 -12.13 -10.87
CA ASP A 54 -10.22 -10.88 -11.41
C ASP A 54 -9.26 -11.13 -12.59
N LEU A 55 -8.36 -12.12 -12.48
CA LEU A 55 -7.47 -12.48 -13.58
C LEU A 55 -8.25 -12.99 -14.79
N ARG A 56 -9.35 -13.74 -14.58
CA ARG A 56 -10.23 -14.17 -15.68
C ARG A 56 -10.85 -12.98 -16.38
N ILE A 57 -11.33 -11.98 -15.64
CA ILE A 57 -11.85 -10.73 -16.20
C ILE A 57 -10.76 -10.01 -17.03
N TYR A 58 -9.50 -10.02 -16.60
CA TYR A 58 -8.40 -9.44 -17.38
C TYR A 58 -8.12 -10.20 -18.66
N VAL A 59 -8.09 -11.53 -18.58
CA VAL A 59 -7.89 -12.41 -19.75
C VAL A 59 -9.04 -12.24 -20.76
N LEU A 60 -10.29 -12.23 -20.29
CA LEU A 60 -11.47 -12.02 -21.14
C LEU A 60 -11.50 -10.61 -21.71
N GLY A 61 -11.14 -9.58 -20.90
CA GLY A 61 -11.05 -8.20 -21.37
C GLY A 61 -9.99 -8.02 -22.45
N GLY A 62 -8.84 -8.69 -22.31
CA GLY A 62 -7.83 -8.75 -23.38
C GLY A 62 -8.35 -9.46 -24.63
N ALA A 63 -8.98 -10.61 -24.48
CA ALA A 63 -9.54 -11.38 -25.59
C ALA A 63 -10.68 -10.65 -26.33
N ALA A 64 -11.47 -9.83 -25.63
CA ALA A 64 -12.56 -9.04 -26.21
C ALA A 64 -12.06 -8.07 -27.29
N LEU A 65 -10.77 -7.70 -27.29
CA LEU A 65 -10.18 -6.85 -28.33
C LEU A 65 -10.16 -7.51 -29.72
N ASN A 66 -10.29 -8.82 -29.79
CA ASN A 66 -10.46 -9.53 -31.07
C ASN A 66 -11.85 -9.28 -31.71
N ASN A 67 -12.81 -8.78 -30.92
CA ASN A 67 -14.18 -8.47 -31.34
C ASN A 67 -14.52 -7.03 -30.90
N PRO A 68 -14.17 -6.00 -31.67
CA PRO A 68 -14.41 -4.60 -31.32
C PRO A 68 -15.88 -4.34 -30.94
N GLY A 69 -16.10 -3.53 -29.92
CA GLY A 69 -17.42 -3.20 -29.39
C GLY A 69 -17.89 -4.08 -28.24
N THR A 70 -17.23 -5.22 -27.96
CA THR A 70 -17.69 -6.21 -26.98
C THR A 70 -17.08 -6.09 -25.58
N LEU A 71 -16.07 -5.21 -25.39
CA LEU A 71 -15.30 -5.13 -24.14
C LEU A 71 -16.16 -4.93 -22.89
N TYR A 72 -17.24 -4.19 -22.98
CA TYR A 72 -18.15 -3.92 -21.86
C TYR A 72 -19.48 -4.67 -21.95
N GLU A 73 -19.58 -5.66 -22.84
CA GLU A 73 -20.79 -6.46 -23.04
C GLU A 73 -20.67 -7.86 -22.45
N PHE A 74 -19.44 -8.33 -22.18
CA PHE A 74 -19.24 -9.63 -21.56
C PHE A 74 -19.31 -9.56 -20.03
N PHE A 75 -19.76 -10.67 -19.46
CA PHE A 75 -19.72 -10.93 -18.02
C PHE A 75 -18.98 -12.24 -17.78
N TYR A 76 -18.10 -12.26 -16.81
CA TYR A 76 -17.60 -13.50 -16.24
C TYR A 76 -18.63 -13.99 -15.22
N THR A 77 -19.15 -15.18 -15.40
CA THR A 77 -20.06 -15.81 -14.43
C THR A 77 -19.23 -16.67 -13.49
N ASP A 78 -19.23 -16.30 -12.20
CA ASP A 78 -18.60 -17.10 -11.15
C ASP A 78 -19.32 -18.45 -11.05
N PRO A 79 -18.61 -19.59 -11.24
CA PRO A 79 -19.25 -20.90 -11.30
C PRO A 79 -19.86 -21.37 -9.99
N LEU A 80 -19.38 -20.86 -8.84
CA LEU A 80 -19.89 -21.26 -7.51
C LEU A 80 -21.03 -20.37 -7.04
N LYS A 81 -20.95 -19.06 -7.30
CA LYS A 81 -21.90 -18.08 -6.80
C LYS A 81 -22.92 -17.61 -7.82
N ASN A 82 -22.72 -17.99 -9.09
CA ASN A 82 -23.52 -17.53 -10.22
C ASN A 82 -23.59 -16.00 -10.33
N GLU A 83 -22.56 -15.31 -9.84
CA GLU A 83 -22.44 -13.86 -9.92
C GLU A 83 -21.85 -13.45 -11.27
N GLN A 84 -22.42 -12.41 -11.87
CA GLN A 84 -21.94 -11.85 -13.13
C GLN A 84 -20.98 -10.69 -12.83
N LEU A 85 -19.72 -10.85 -13.22
CA LEU A 85 -18.65 -9.87 -12.98
C LEU A 85 -18.26 -9.21 -14.31
N PRO A 86 -18.53 -7.89 -14.47
CA PRO A 86 -18.19 -7.13 -15.67
C PRO A 86 -16.73 -6.70 -15.70
N PHE A 87 -16.24 -6.33 -16.89
CA PHE A 87 -14.99 -5.59 -17.01
C PHE A 87 -15.20 -4.12 -16.62
N THR A 88 -14.53 -3.69 -15.55
CA THR A 88 -14.71 -2.35 -14.94
C THR A 88 -13.52 -1.41 -15.16
N TYR A 89 -12.52 -1.82 -15.90
CA TYR A 89 -11.28 -1.07 -16.11
C TYR A 89 -11.34 -0.19 -17.36
N PRO A 90 -10.50 0.89 -17.45
CA PRO A 90 -10.35 1.67 -18.68
C PRO A 90 -9.94 0.79 -19.88
N PRO A 91 -10.28 1.18 -21.12
CA PRO A 91 -9.90 0.42 -22.32
C PRO A 91 -8.39 0.19 -22.48
N PHE A 92 -7.57 1.12 -22.04
CA PHE A 92 -6.11 0.98 -21.99
C PHE A 92 -5.66 -0.25 -21.20
N ALA A 93 -6.36 -0.61 -20.13
CA ALA A 93 -6.06 -1.81 -19.36
C ALA A 93 -6.27 -3.08 -20.18
N ALA A 94 -7.33 -3.15 -20.98
CA ALA A 94 -7.59 -4.30 -21.86
C ALA A 94 -6.44 -4.48 -22.88
N ILE A 95 -5.90 -3.37 -23.42
CA ILE A 95 -4.74 -3.41 -24.35
C ILE A 95 -3.53 -4.04 -23.64
N LEU A 96 -3.26 -3.67 -22.40
CA LEU A 96 -2.15 -4.24 -21.62
C LEU A 96 -2.40 -5.70 -21.21
N PHE A 97 -3.65 -6.09 -21.04
CA PHE A 97 -4.04 -7.46 -20.70
C PHE A 97 -4.12 -8.39 -21.91
N TYR A 98 -4.10 -7.83 -23.15
CA TYR A 98 -4.20 -8.62 -24.37
C TYR A 98 -3.26 -9.83 -24.42
N PRO A 99 -1.97 -9.74 -24.05
CA PRO A 99 -1.08 -10.90 -24.10
C PRO A 99 -1.47 -12.06 -23.16
N LEU A 100 -2.28 -11.78 -22.10
CA LEU A 100 -2.66 -12.80 -21.13
C LEU A 100 -3.55 -13.90 -21.71
N HIS A 101 -4.37 -13.59 -22.74
CA HIS A 101 -5.25 -14.57 -23.37
C HIS A 101 -4.53 -15.47 -24.39
N LEU A 102 -3.29 -15.14 -24.77
CA LEU A 102 -2.50 -15.93 -25.71
C LEU A 102 -1.92 -17.20 -25.09
N LEU A 103 -1.95 -17.29 -23.75
CA LEU A 103 -1.45 -18.46 -23.02
C LEU A 103 -2.62 -19.28 -22.45
N PRO A 104 -2.44 -20.61 -22.25
CA PRO A 104 -3.40 -21.38 -21.49
C PRO A 104 -3.64 -20.78 -20.10
N PHE A 105 -4.90 -20.67 -19.68
CA PHE A 105 -5.26 -19.94 -18.46
C PHE A 105 -4.51 -20.43 -17.22
N GLY A 106 -4.36 -21.75 -17.03
CA GLY A 106 -3.62 -22.32 -15.90
C GLY A 106 -2.15 -21.84 -15.83
N LEU A 107 -1.49 -21.71 -16.99
CA LEU A 107 -0.12 -21.17 -17.07
C LEU A 107 -0.11 -19.68 -16.75
N THR A 108 -1.06 -18.91 -17.30
CA THR A 108 -1.22 -17.49 -16.98
C THR A 108 -1.44 -17.27 -15.49
N ALA A 109 -2.31 -18.06 -14.86
CA ALA A 109 -2.59 -18.01 -13.42
C ALA A 109 -1.36 -18.32 -12.57
N LEU A 110 -0.61 -19.35 -12.93
CA LEU A 110 0.64 -19.70 -12.23
C LEU A 110 1.68 -18.57 -12.31
N LEU A 111 1.94 -18.08 -13.52
CA LEU A 111 2.92 -17.00 -13.73
C LEU A 111 2.50 -15.71 -13.03
N TRP A 112 1.20 -15.38 -13.06
CA TRP A 112 0.64 -14.22 -12.40
C TRP A 112 0.79 -14.30 -10.88
N GLN A 113 0.51 -15.46 -10.28
CA GLN A 113 0.71 -15.67 -8.84
C GLN A 113 2.17 -15.55 -8.42
N LEU A 114 3.09 -16.18 -9.16
CA LEU A 114 4.51 -16.06 -8.88
C LEU A 114 4.98 -14.60 -8.94
N ALA A 115 4.48 -13.85 -9.93
CA ALA A 115 4.75 -12.42 -10.06
C ALA A 115 4.15 -11.62 -8.89
N LEU A 116 2.92 -11.92 -8.43
CA LEU A 116 2.31 -11.28 -7.27
C LEU A 116 3.10 -11.54 -5.98
N VAL A 117 3.54 -12.78 -5.73
CA VAL A 117 4.40 -13.11 -4.57
C VAL A 117 5.72 -12.33 -4.63
N GLY A 118 6.34 -12.27 -5.81
CA GLY A 118 7.53 -11.45 -6.04
C GLY A 118 7.27 -9.95 -5.79
N ALA A 119 6.12 -9.45 -6.22
CA ALA A 119 5.72 -8.05 -6.00
C ALA A 119 5.46 -7.74 -4.51
N VAL A 120 4.89 -8.67 -3.73
CA VAL A 120 4.79 -8.52 -2.26
C VAL A 120 6.18 -8.39 -1.64
N TYR A 121 7.13 -9.26 -2.01
CA TYR A 121 8.50 -9.16 -1.51
C TYR A 121 9.16 -7.83 -1.91
N ALA A 122 9.00 -7.39 -3.15
CA ALA A 122 9.52 -6.11 -3.62
C ALA A 122 8.90 -4.92 -2.87
N THR A 123 7.59 -4.98 -2.59
CA THR A 123 6.87 -3.98 -1.77
C THR A 123 7.44 -3.89 -0.36
N VAL A 124 7.62 -5.03 0.31
CA VAL A 124 8.23 -5.08 1.64
C VAL A 124 9.64 -4.50 1.62
N ARG A 125 10.46 -4.90 0.64
CA ARG A 125 11.82 -4.37 0.48
C ARG A 125 11.86 -2.87 0.25
N LEU A 126 10.96 -2.37 -0.56
CA LEU A 126 10.88 -0.94 -0.86
C LEU A 126 10.38 -0.15 0.35
N SER A 127 9.39 -0.66 1.07
CA SER A 127 8.91 -0.06 2.33
C SER A 127 10.02 0.01 3.38
N GLN A 128 10.85 -1.04 3.49
CA GLN A 128 12.02 -1.01 4.37
C GLN A 128 13.03 0.09 3.99
N ARG A 129 13.23 0.35 2.68
CA ARG A 129 14.12 1.43 2.23
C ARG A 129 13.61 2.81 2.62
N PHE A 130 12.30 3.02 2.62
CA PHE A 130 11.70 4.27 3.09
C PHE A 130 11.96 4.55 4.57
N VAL A 131 12.04 3.51 5.40
CA VAL A 131 12.21 3.63 6.85
C VAL A 131 13.68 3.51 7.30
N GLY A 132 14.62 3.78 6.41
CA GLY A 132 16.05 3.77 6.72
C GLY A 132 16.76 2.44 6.45
N GLY A 133 16.12 1.52 5.73
CA GLY A 133 16.68 0.25 5.31
C GLY A 133 16.23 -0.94 6.15
N GLY A 134 16.70 -2.12 5.77
CA GLY A 134 16.36 -3.38 6.44
C GLY A 134 17.05 -4.58 5.78
N SER A 135 17.17 -5.67 6.54
CA SER A 135 17.74 -6.91 6.06
C SER A 135 16.84 -7.59 5.03
N ARG A 136 17.44 -8.11 3.94
CA ARG A 136 16.71 -8.97 2.97
C ARG A 136 16.01 -10.15 3.66
N ARG A 137 16.65 -10.75 4.66
CA ARG A 137 16.09 -11.87 5.41
C ARG A 137 14.84 -11.46 6.23
N ILE A 138 14.85 -10.27 6.83
CA ILE A 138 13.64 -9.74 7.51
C ILE A 138 12.54 -9.47 6.50
N ALA A 139 12.85 -8.98 5.30
CA ALA A 139 11.84 -8.82 4.24
C ALA A 139 11.23 -10.17 3.81
N MET A 140 12.05 -11.22 3.70
CA MET A 140 11.55 -12.56 3.39
C MET A 140 10.59 -13.07 4.48
N LEU A 141 10.90 -12.87 5.77
CA LEU A 141 10.00 -13.22 6.87
C LEU A 141 8.69 -12.45 6.83
N TRP A 142 8.76 -11.11 6.62
CA TRP A 142 7.57 -10.29 6.44
C TRP A 142 6.71 -10.75 5.27
N SER A 143 7.35 -11.06 4.14
CA SER A 143 6.65 -11.51 2.93
C SER A 143 6.03 -12.90 3.12
N ALA A 144 6.73 -13.81 3.82
CA ALA A 144 6.22 -15.13 4.15
C ALA A 144 4.91 -15.09 4.95
N VAL A 145 4.74 -14.06 5.79
CA VAL A 145 3.50 -13.83 6.54
C VAL A 145 2.50 -13.04 5.70
N ALA A 146 2.95 -11.98 5.02
CA ALA A 146 2.07 -11.05 4.30
C ALA A 146 1.24 -11.73 3.20
N ILE A 147 1.78 -12.73 2.49
CA ILE A 147 1.05 -13.47 1.45
C ILE A 147 -0.13 -14.30 1.98
N TRP A 148 -0.25 -14.48 3.30
CA TRP A 148 -1.36 -15.15 3.98
C TRP A 148 -2.34 -14.19 4.64
N MET A 149 -1.95 -12.92 4.80
CA MET A 149 -2.83 -11.88 5.32
C MET A 149 -3.92 -11.57 4.30
N GLU A 150 -5.10 -11.22 4.77
CA GLU A 150 -6.28 -11.07 3.91
C GLU A 150 -6.04 -10.16 2.68
N PRO A 151 -5.52 -8.90 2.76
CA PRO A 151 -5.44 -8.08 1.56
C PRO A 151 -4.47 -8.64 0.50
N PRO A 152 -3.19 -8.98 0.79
CA PRO A 152 -2.33 -9.60 -0.21
C PRO A 152 -2.75 -11.03 -0.55
N GLY A 153 -3.19 -11.80 0.44
CA GLY A 153 -3.65 -13.17 0.25
C GLY A 153 -4.91 -13.21 -0.64
N GLY A 154 -5.91 -12.38 -0.34
CA GLY A 154 -7.08 -12.21 -1.19
C GLY A 154 -6.70 -11.78 -2.60
N SER A 155 -5.82 -10.78 -2.75
CA SER A 155 -5.32 -10.35 -4.08
C SER A 155 -4.66 -11.50 -4.87
N ILE A 156 -3.88 -12.37 -4.21
CA ILE A 156 -3.25 -13.53 -4.84
C ILE A 156 -4.32 -14.55 -5.24
N GLN A 157 -5.32 -14.78 -4.40
CA GLN A 157 -6.39 -15.75 -4.64
C GLN A 157 -7.26 -15.36 -5.83
N VAL A 158 -7.65 -14.10 -5.93
CA VAL A 158 -8.50 -13.60 -7.01
C VAL A 158 -7.71 -13.17 -8.25
N GLY A 159 -6.37 -13.08 -8.15
CA GLY A 159 -5.51 -12.61 -9.23
C GLY A 159 -5.54 -11.08 -9.44
N GLN A 160 -5.82 -10.29 -8.37
CA GLN A 160 -5.99 -8.84 -8.45
C GLN A 160 -4.67 -8.11 -8.76
N ILE A 161 -4.71 -7.15 -9.69
CA ILE A 161 -3.55 -6.34 -10.11
C ILE A 161 -3.05 -5.35 -9.03
N GLY A 162 -3.82 -5.12 -7.98
CA GLY A 162 -3.59 -4.07 -6.98
C GLY A 162 -2.19 -4.05 -6.38
N ILE A 163 -1.56 -5.21 -6.18
CA ILE A 163 -0.19 -5.32 -5.63
C ILE A 163 0.85 -4.73 -6.61
N PHE A 164 0.71 -4.97 -7.92
CA PHE A 164 1.60 -4.38 -8.93
C PHE A 164 1.45 -2.87 -8.98
N LEU A 165 0.19 -2.37 -8.93
CA LEU A 165 -0.08 -0.93 -8.92
C LEU A 165 0.50 -0.28 -7.67
N MET A 166 0.33 -0.87 -6.48
CA MET A 166 0.93 -0.41 -5.23
C MET A 166 2.46 -0.37 -5.32
N LEU A 167 3.10 -1.42 -5.84
CA LEU A 167 4.55 -1.46 -6.01
C LEU A 167 5.04 -0.34 -6.93
N ALA A 168 4.36 -0.10 -8.06
CA ALA A 168 4.68 0.98 -8.99
C ALA A 168 4.54 2.37 -8.33
N VAL A 169 3.46 2.59 -7.57
CA VAL A 169 3.22 3.83 -6.81
C VAL A 169 4.30 4.03 -5.72
N LEU A 170 4.63 2.99 -4.96
CA LEU A 170 5.71 3.05 -3.97
C LEU A 170 7.04 3.40 -4.64
N TYR A 171 7.35 2.77 -5.78
CA TYR A 171 8.59 3.05 -6.50
C TYR A 171 8.59 4.48 -7.07
N ALA A 172 7.47 4.97 -7.60
CA ALA A 172 7.31 6.35 -8.05
C ALA A 172 7.56 7.36 -6.92
N ALA A 173 7.02 7.09 -5.70
CA ALA A 173 7.28 7.92 -4.54
C ALA A 173 8.73 7.82 -4.04
N TYR A 174 9.38 6.67 -4.17
CA TYR A 174 10.78 6.46 -3.79
C TYR A 174 11.76 7.13 -4.77
N SER A 175 11.49 7.07 -6.07
CA SER A 175 12.36 7.57 -7.12
C SER A 175 12.55 9.10 -7.05
N THR A 176 13.76 9.56 -7.32
CA THR A 176 14.10 10.98 -7.49
C THR A 176 13.87 11.47 -8.92
N ARG A 177 13.77 10.55 -9.89
CA ARG A 177 13.56 10.87 -11.32
C ARG A 177 12.11 11.27 -11.54
N TRP A 178 11.87 12.57 -11.74
CA TRP A 178 10.52 13.13 -11.86
C TRP A 178 9.69 12.52 -13.00
N TRP A 179 10.32 12.29 -14.15
CA TRP A 179 9.67 11.72 -15.34
C TRP A 179 9.26 10.25 -15.11
N LEU A 180 10.15 9.45 -14.48
CA LEU A 180 9.84 8.04 -14.20
C LEU A 180 8.72 7.92 -13.17
N SER A 181 8.73 8.77 -12.14
CA SER A 181 7.65 8.83 -11.16
C SER A 181 6.32 9.22 -11.84
N GLY A 182 6.33 10.24 -12.69
CA GLY A 182 5.13 10.66 -13.43
C GLY A 182 4.64 9.60 -14.41
N LEU A 183 5.56 8.95 -15.15
CA LEU A 183 5.24 7.84 -16.06
C LEU A 183 4.52 6.70 -15.30
N LEU A 184 5.09 6.24 -14.19
CA LEU A 184 4.51 5.14 -13.42
C LEU A 184 3.11 5.48 -12.89
N ILE A 185 2.91 6.71 -12.38
CA ILE A 185 1.59 7.11 -11.88
C ILE A 185 0.59 7.26 -13.02
N GLY A 186 0.97 7.88 -14.13
CA GLY A 186 0.08 8.05 -15.28
C GLY A 186 -0.34 6.71 -15.89
N VAL A 187 0.59 5.78 -16.08
CA VAL A 187 0.30 4.44 -16.59
C VAL A 187 -0.58 3.64 -15.62
N THR A 188 -0.25 3.63 -14.31
CA THR A 188 -1.07 2.92 -13.32
C THR A 188 -2.48 3.50 -13.20
N ALA A 189 -2.64 4.82 -13.33
CA ALA A 189 -3.94 5.47 -13.38
C ALA A 189 -4.71 5.12 -14.66
N GLY A 190 -4.03 4.95 -15.79
CA GLY A 190 -4.60 4.47 -17.04
C GLY A 190 -5.07 3.01 -17.00
N ILE A 191 -4.43 2.17 -16.16
CA ILE A 191 -4.87 0.79 -15.91
C ILE A 191 -6.08 0.76 -14.97
N LYS A 192 -6.00 1.50 -13.87
CA LYS A 192 -7.04 1.60 -12.84
C LYS A 192 -7.01 3.00 -12.27
N LEU A 193 -8.15 3.69 -12.18
CA LEU A 193 -8.18 5.10 -11.80
C LEU A 193 -7.69 5.39 -10.36
N THR A 194 -7.79 4.40 -9.47
CA THR A 194 -7.46 4.60 -8.04
C THR A 194 -6.04 5.10 -7.77
N PRO A 195 -4.96 4.71 -8.50
CA PRO A 195 -3.62 5.30 -8.32
C PRO A 195 -3.51 6.80 -8.63
N ALA A 196 -4.46 7.37 -9.37
CA ALA A 196 -4.44 8.81 -9.70
C ALA A 196 -4.42 9.71 -8.46
N ILE A 197 -4.97 9.24 -7.32
CA ILE A 197 -4.92 9.96 -6.05
C ILE A 197 -3.49 10.27 -5.59
N THR A 198 -2.51 9.49 -6.06
CA THR A 198 -1.08 9.74 -5.78
C THR A 198 -0.60 11.07 -6.34
N GLY A 199 -1.32 11.65 -7.32
CA GLY A 199 -1.09 13.01 -7.78
C GLY A 199 -1.13 14.03 -6.63
N LEU A 200 -2.06 13.86 -5.68
CA LEU A 200 -2.16 14.71 -4.48
C LEU A 200 -0.90 14.59 -3.60
N TYR A 201 -0.30 13.40 -3.50
CA TYR A 201 0.97 13.23 -2.81
C TYR A 201 2.07 14.09 -3.45
N PHE A 202 2.23 14.04 -4.78
CA PHE A 202 3.26 14.80 -5.48
C PHE A 202 3.02 16.32 -5.41
N VAL A 203 1.78 16.76 -5.46
CA VAL A 203 1.38 18.15 -5.19
C VAL A 203 1.78 18.55 -3.77
N GLY A 204 1.43 17.74 -2.76
CA GLY A 204 1.73 18.00 -1.35
C GLY A 204 3.22 18.08 -1.02
N VAL A 205 4.06 17.27 -1.69
CA VAL A 205 5.54 17.33 -1.56
C VAL A 205 6.18 18.30 -2.57
N ARG A 206 5.40 19.12 -3.25
CA ARG A 206 5.83 20.15 -4.22
C ARG A 206 6.63 19.60 -5.43
N ARG A 207 6.40 18.35 -5.80
CA ARG A 207 6.97 17.76 -7.03
C ARG A 207 6.03 18.01 -8.23
N TRP A 208 5.81 19.28 -8.53
CA TRP A 208 4.84 19.74 -9.55
C TRP A 208 5.07 19.12 -10.92
N GLY A 209 6.34 19.04 -11.37
CA GLY A 209 6.68 18.41 -12.65
C GLY A 209 6.25 16.94 -12.72
N THR A 210 6.38 16.18 -11.61
CA THR A 210 5.92 14.80 -11.53
C THR A 210 4.40 14.72 -11.60
N ALA A 211 3.69 15.58 -10.85
CA ALA A 211 2.23 15.61 -10.83
C ALA A 211 1.66 15.95 -12.22
N LEU A 212 2.19 17.00 -12.86
CA LEU A 212 1.76 17.43 -14.19
C LEU A 212 2.04 16.33 -15.23
N PHE A 213 3.25 15.77 -15.23
CA PHE A 213 3.62 14.73 -16.19
C PHE A 213 2.80 13.44 -15.99
N SER A 214 2.42 13.10 -14.75
CA SER A 214 1.51 11.97 -14.52
C SER A 214 0.13 12.20 -15.15
N GLY A 215 -0.37 13.43 -15.12
CA GLY A 215 -1.59 13.79 -15.84
C GLY A 215 -1.42 13.67 -17.36
N VAL A 216 -0.32 14.19 -17.92
CA VAL A 216 -0.03 14.06 -19.36
C VAL A 216 0.01 12.60 -19.78
N VAL A 217 0.72 11.74 -19.02
CA VAL A 217 0.80 10.31 -19.32
C VAL A 217 -0.56 9.62 -19.18
N PHE A 218 -1.34 9.96 -18.15
CA PHE A 218 -2.71 9.44 -18.00
C PHE A 218 -3.56 9.77 -19.23
N PHE A 219 -3.58 11.05 -19.67
CA PHE A 219 -4.33 11.43 -20.88
C PHE A 219 -3.75 10.79 -22.16
N ALA A 220 -2.44 10.53 -22.22
CA ALA A 220 -1.86 9.73 -23.30
C ALA A 220 -2.40 8.30 -23.31
N THR A 221 -2.60 7.65 -22.13
CA THR A 221 -3.24 6.33 -22.08
C THR A 221 -4.69 6.36 -22.53
N VAL A 222 -5.43 7.42 -22.19
CA VAL A 222 -6.80 7.66 -22.72
C VAL A 222 -6.76 7.84 -24.22
N GLY A 223 -5.81 8.64 -24.74
CA GLY A 223 -5.61 8.84 -26.18
C GLY A 223 -5.30 7.54 -26.92
N ILE A 224 -4.43 6.68 -26.37
CA ILE A 224 -4.15 5.35 -26.93
C ILE A 224 -5.41 4.50 -26.94
N GLY A 225 -6.19 4.50 -25.84
CA GLY A 225 -7.47 3.83 -25.78
C GLY A 225 -8.43 4.36 -26.86
N TYR A 226 -8.51 5.67 -27.03
CA TYR A 226 -9.38 6.28 -28.04
C TYR A 226 -8.95 5.95 -29.49
N LEU A 227 -7.66 5.87 -29.75
CA LEU A 227 -7.14 5.53 -31.10
C LEU A 227 -7.36 4.06 -31.47
N LEU A 228 -7.23 3.15 -30.48
CA LEU A 228 -7.32 1.71 -30.74
C LEU A 228 -8.73 1.16 -30.48
N LEU A 229 -9.49 1.76 -29.57
CA LEU A 229 -10.78 1.31 -29.05
C LEU A 229 -11.72 2.53 -28.88
N PRO A 230 -12.10 3.24 -29.99
CA PRO A 230 -12.82 4.51 -29.89
C PRO A 230 -14.18 4.37 -29.21
N ASP A 231 -14.94 3.34 -29.54
CA ASP A 231 -16.30 3.16 -29.03
C ASP A 231 -16.29 2.76 -27.55
N GLU A 232 -15.38 1.88 -27.15
CA GLU A 232 -15.19 1.50 -25.74
C GLU A 232 -14.73 2.70 -24.91
N THR A 233 -13.86 3.55 -25.45
CA THR A 233 -13.36 4.73 -24.74
C THR A 233 -14.49 5.76 -24.55
N ARG A 234 -15.33 5.97 -25.56
CA ARG A 234 -16.51 6.83 -25.45
C ARG A 234 -17.55 6.29 -24.48
N ARG A 235 -17.72 4.96 -24.41
CA ARG A 235 -18.63 4.32 -23.45
C ARG A 235 -18.11 4.40 -22.01
N TYR A 236 -16.78 4.30 -21.82
CA TYR A 236 -16.19 4.27 -20.48
C TYR A 236 -16.23 5.64 -19.80
N PHE A 237 -15.63 6.67 -20.40
CA PHE A 237 -15.39 7.93 -19.71
C PHE A 237 -16.64 8.77 -19.40
N PRO A 238 -17.65 8.92 -20.27
CA PRO A 238 -18.88 9.63 -19.90
C PRO A 238 -19.93 8.76 -19.19
N GLY A 239 -19.90 7.44 -19.37
CA GLY A 239 -20.91 6.53 -18.86
C GLY A 239 -20.41 5.63 -17.73
N ARG A 240 -19.73 4.55 -18.08
CA ARG A 240 -19.33 3.48 -17.14
C ARG A 240 -18.46 3.92 -15.97
N MET A 241 -17.67 4.96 -16.12
CA MET A 241 -16.89 5.51 -15.02
C MET A 241 -17.79 6.07 -13.89
N SER A 242 -18.93 6.66 -14.24
CA SER A 242 -19.95 7.12 -13.28
C SER A 242 -20.81 5.98 -12.77
N GLU A 243 -21.03 4.94 -13.59
CA GLU A 243 -21.82 3.75 -13.26
C GLU A 243 -21.01 2.68 -12.51
N ALA A 244 -19.69 2.76 -12.51
CA ALA A 244 -18.78 1.75 -11.95
C ALA A 244 -19.00 1.37 -10.47
N GLY A 245 -20.03 1.91 -9.84
CA GLY A 245 -20.46 1.54 -8.50
C GLY A 245 -21.94 1.14 -8.43
N HIS A 246 -22.72 1.21 -9.52
CA HIS A 246 -24.15 0.88 -9.48
C HIS A 246 -24.40 -0.62 -9.62
N ASP A 247 -23.58 -1.31 -10.43
CA ASP A 247 -23.72 -2.75 -10.68
C ASP A 247 -22.93 -3.61 -9.67
N LEU A 248 -22.17 -2.97 -8.76
CA LEU A 248 -21.38 -3.67 -7.79
C LEU A 248 -22.13 -3.79 -6.45
N PRO A 249 -21.95 -4.90 -5.68
CA PRO A 249 -22.64 -5.10 -4.41
C PRO A 249 -22.11 -4.15 -3.34
N VAL A 250 -22.61 -2.90 -3.35
CA VAL A 250 -22.21 -1.80 -2.46
C VAL A 250 -22.37 -2.18 -0.98
N GLY A 251 -23.45 -2.92 -0.64
CA GLY A 251 -23.77 -3.37 0.71
C GLY A 251 -22.92 -4.51 1.23
N SER A 252 -22.05 -5.11 0.40
CA SER A 252 -21.19 -6.19 0.84
C SER A 252 -20.28 -5.77 2.00
N VAL A 253 -20.12 -6.62 3.03
CA VAL A 253 -19.19 -6.39 4.14
C VAL A 253 -17.74 -6.35 3.69
N TRP A 254 -17.40 -6.93 2.53
CA TRP A 254 -16.08 -6.81 1.92
C TRP A 254 -15.82 -5.41 1.35
N ASN A 255 -16.87 -4.61 1.10
CA ASN A 255 -16.69 -3.22 0.68
C ASN A 255 -16.36 -2.33 1.89
N GLN A 256 -15.09 -2.02 2.06
CA GLN A 256 -14.52 -1.24 3.14
C GLN A 256 -14.30 0.24 2.73
N SER A 257 -15.27 0.81 1.98
CA SER A 257 -15.36 2.24 1.65
C SER A 257 -16.45 2.93 2.49
N TRP A 258 -16.40 4.27 2.58
CA TRP A 258 -17.47 5.03 3.24
C TRP A 258 -18.84 4.79 2.60
N ARG A 259 -18.92 4.72 1.25
CA ARG A 259 -20.20 4.43 0.57
C ARG A 259 -20.75 3.08 1.02
N GLY A 260 -19.92 2.03 1.02
CA GLY A 260 -20.35 0.70 1.47
C GLY A 260 -20.75 0.67 2.94
N GLY A 261 -19.93 1.28 3.81
CA GLY A 261 -20.21 1.33 5.25
C GLY A 261 -21.50 2.07 5.59
N LEU A 262 -21.68 3.27 5.04
CA LEU A 262 -22.87 4.08 5.27
C LEU A 262 -24.13 3.44 4.66
N SER A 263 -24.01 2.83 3.48
CA SER A 263 -25.14 2.13 2.85
C SER A 263 -25.65 0.99 3.72
N ARG A 264 -24.75 0.18 4.32
CA ARG A 264 -25.15 -0.89 5.27
C ARG A 264 -25.86 -0.34 6.51
N ILE A 265 -25.39 0.79 7.05
CA ILE A 265 -26.00 1.41 8.22
C ILE A 265 -27.39 1.97 7.88
N MET A 266 -27.54 2.60 6.72
CA MET A 266 -28.79 3.25 6.28
C MET A 266 -29.78 2.26 5.68
N GLY A 267 -29.35 1.02 5.32
CA GLY A 267 -30.18 0.02 4.69
C GLY A 267 -30.52 0.29 3.22
N HIS A 268 -29.88 1.30 2.60
CA HIS A 268 -29.99 1.64 1.17
C HIS A 268 -28.70 2.27 0.66
N ASP A 269 -28.46 2.26 -0.65
CA ASP A 269 -27.30 2.92 -1.23
C ASP A 269 -27.37 4.44 -1.01
N VAL A 270 -26.39 4.98 -0.29
CA VAL A 270 -26.29 6.41 -0.03
C VAL A 270 -25.85 7.22 -1.27
N GLY A 271 -25.45 6.53 -2.36
CA GLY A 271 -25.05 7.14 -3.63
C GLY A 271 -23.99 8.22 -3.46
N THR A 272 -24.28 9.41 -3.99
CA THR A 272 -23.49 10.65 -3.83
C THR A 272 -24.18 11.66 -2.90
N GLY A 273 -25.01 11.17 -1.96
CA GLY A 273 -25.80 11.99 -1.06
C GLY A 273 -24.97 12.79 -0.04
N ALA A 274 -25.61 13.76 0.62
CA ALA A 274 -24.98 14.67 1.58
C ALA A 274 -24.26 13.94 2.72
N LEU A 275 -24.76 12.76 3.16
CA LEU A 275 -24.16 11.95 4.21
C LEU A 275 -22.77 11.45 3.79
N LEU A 276 -22.64 10.90 2.58
CA LEU A 276 -21.35 10.46 2.04
C LEU A 276 -20.40 11.65 1.87
N ILE A 277 -20.87 12.72 1.27
CA ILE A 277 -20.07 13.95 1.07
C ILE A 277 -19.54 14.46 2.42
N GLY A 278 -20.38 14.54 3.44
CA GLY A 278 -19.99 14.96 4.79
C GLY A 278 -18.94 14.04 5.42
N ALA A 279 -19.10 12.72 5.31
CA ALA A 279 -18.11 11.75 5.80
C ALA A 279 -16.77 11.87 5.06
N LEU A 280 -16.79 12.08 3.74
CA LEU A 280 -15.59 12.26 2.93
C LEU A 280 -14.89 13.58 3.26
N MET A 281 -15.62 14.69 3.42
CA MET A 281 -15.04 15.97 3.82
C MET A 281 -14.40 15.91 5.20
N LEU A 282 -15.06 15.29 6.18
CA LEU A 282 -14.50 15.10 7.51
C LEU A 282 -13.23 14.22 7.46
N THR A 283 -13.28 13.13 6.72
CA THR A 283 -12.11 12.23 6.58
C THR A 283 -10.98 12.93 5.82
N ALA A 284 -11.27 13.76 4.81
CA ALA A 284 -10.27 14.57 4.12
C ALA A 284 -9.61 15.58 5.07
N LEU A 285 -10.41 16.24 5.93
CA LEU A 285 -9.87 17.13 6.96
C LEU A 285 -8.92 16.37 7.91
N VAL A 286 -9.34 15.19 8.39
CA VAL A 286 -8.50 14.31 9.24
C VAL A 286 -7.22 13.92 8.50
N ALA A 287 -7.30 13.55 7.23
CA ALA A 287 -6.14 13.19 6.42
C ALA A 287 -5.18 14.38 6.23
N VAL A 288 -5.69 15.59 5.97
CA VAL A 288 -4.88 16.83 5.87
C VAL A 288 -4.20 17.13 7.20
N LEU A 289 -4.90 17.01 8.31
CA LEU A 289 -4.33 17.23 9.65
C LEU A 289 -3.26 16.18 9.97
N ALA A 290 -3.51 14.91 9.66
CA ALA A 290 -2.53 13.83 9.80
C ALA A 290 -1.29 14.07 8.93
N TRP A 291 -1.48 14.44 7.66
CA TRP A 291 -0.39 14.83 6.78
C TRP A 291 0.46 15.97 7.36
N ARG A 292 -0.18 17.00 7.90
CA ARG A 292 0.52 18.15 8.51
C ARG A 292 1.32 17.76 9.75
N SER A 293 0.78 16.87 10.59
CA SER A 293 1.40 16.45 11.84
C SER A 293 2.59 15.48 11.67
N LEU A 294 2.81 14.95 10.44
CA LEU A 294 3.96 14.08 10.17
C LEU A 294 5.32 14.78 10.22
N GLY A 295 5.34 16.13 10.30
CA GLY A 295 6.54 16.92 10.55
C GLY A 295 7.70 16.67 9.57
N SER A 296 8.81 17.34 9.79
CA SER A 296 10.08 16.98 9.16
C SER A 296 11.05 16.47 10.24
N VAL A 297 11.47 15.21 10.13
CA VAL A 297 12.61 14.72 10.89
C VAL A 297 13.86 15.12 10.13
N ALA A 298 14.74 15.92 10.75
CA ALA A 298 15.94 16.46 10.11
C ALA A 298 15.71 17.27 8.80
N GLY A 299 14.59 17.98 8.73
CA GLY A 299 14.26 18.81 7.56
C GLY A 299 13.54 18.08 6.41
N GLU A 300 13.45 16.75 6.45
CA GLU A 300 12.73 15.97 5.44
C GLU A 300 11.43 15.39 6.01
N ARG A 301 10.35 15.55 5.25
CA ARG A 301 9.04 14.96 5.59
C ARG A 301 9.09 13.46 5.44
N ASP A 302 8.43 12.72 6.35
CA ASP A 302 8.29 11.26 6.24
C ASP A 302 7.50 10.89 4.97
N ARG A 303 8.25 10.45 3.94
CA ARG A 303 7.73 10.20 2.60
C ARG A 303 6.77 9.02 2.58
N LEU A 304 7.05 7.96 3.35
CA LEU A 304 6.19 6.77 3.38
C LEU A 304 4.89 7.08 4.11
N ALA A 305 4.96 7.66 5.32
CA ALA A 305 3.76 8.01 6.07
C ALA A 305 2.87 8.98 5.31
N SER A 306 3.46 10.00 4.67
CA SER A 306 2.73 10.95 3.82
C SER A 306 2.02 10.25 2.65
N LEU A 307 2.68 9.31 1.97
CA LEU A 307 2.06 8.53 0.92
C LEU A 307 0.91 7.67 1.48
N LEU A 308 1.12 7.01 2.61
CA LEU A 308 0.13 6.13 3.24
C LEU A 308 -1.14 6.90 3.63
N VAL A 309 -1.04 8.12 4.17
CA VAL A 309 -2.22 8.95 4.46
C VAL A 309 -3.07 9.16 3.21
N ILE A 310 -2.45 9.49 2.07
CA ILE A 310 -3.16 9.70 0.80
C ILE A 310 -3.78 8.41 0.28
N GLN A 311 -3.05 7.28 0.33
CA GLN A 311 -3.57 6.00 -0.17
C GLN A 311 -4.72 5.47 0.69
N ILE A 312 -4.61 5.57 2.02
CA ILE A 312 -5.68 5.17 2.95
C ILE A 312 -6.91 6.05 2.74
N PHE A 313 -6.74 7.38 2.60
CA PHE A 313 -7.84 8.26 2.24
C PHE A 313 -8.49 7.83 0.91
N GLY A 314 -7.70 7.51 -0.10
CA GLY A 314 -8.20 7.03 -1.40
C GLY A 314 -9.02 5.75 -1.30
N LEU A 315 -8.63 4.81 -0.43
CA LEU A 315 -9.39 3.59 -0.19
C LEU A 315 -10.76 3.87 0.42
N VAL A 316 -10.82 4.66 1.48
CA VAL A 316 -12.09 4.95 2.14
C VAL A 316 -12.98 5.88 1.31
N ALA A 317 -12.40 6.68 0.42
CA ALA A 317 -13.12 7.59 -0.48
C ALA A 317 -13.57 6.93 -1.80
N SER A 318 -13.01 5.78 -2.15
CA SER A 318 -13.42 5.04 -3.36
C SER A 318 -14.90 4.65 -3.27
N PRO A 319 -15.65 4.67 -4.37
CA PRO A 319 -17.03 4.14 -4.38
C PRO A 319 -17.11 2.69 -3.89
N VAL A 320 -16.13 1.88 -4.27
CA VAL A 320 -15.96 0.50 -3.82
C VAL A 320 -14.50 0.24 -3.49
N ALA A 321 -14.24 -0.26 -2.30
CA ALA A 321 -12.91 -0.68 -1.83
C ALA A 321 -13.00 -2.06 -1.21
N TRP A 322 -12.85 -3.10 -2.03
CA TRP A 322 -12.81 -4.47 -1.55
C TRP A 322 -11.65 -4.68 -0.59
N THR A 323 -11.77 -5.63 0.32
CA THR A 323 -10.72 -5.95 1.30
C THR A 323 -9.36 -6.17 0.65
N HIS A 324 -9.30 -6.86 -0.47
CA HIS A 324 -8.06 -7.08 -1.22
C HIS A 324 -7.46 -5.81 -1.87
N HIS A 325 -8.16 -4.67 -1.90
CA HIS A 325 -7.59 -3.36 -2.28
C HIS A 325 -6.74 -2.75 -1.13
N TRP A 326 -6.92 -3.20 0.11
CA TRP A 326 -6.24 -2.67 1.29
C TRP A 326 -4.80 -3.16 1.45
N VAL A 327 -4.15 -3.60 0.38
CA VAL A 327 -2.74 -4.04 0.36
C VAL A 327 -1.77 -3.02 0.95
N TRP A 328 -2.15 -1.74 1.01
CA TRP A 328 -1.40 -0.65 1.62
C TRP A 328 -1.18 -0.81 3.13
N VAL A 329 -1.91 -1.69 3.79
CA VAL A 329 -1.71 -2.03 5.21
C VAL A 329 -0.35 -2.70 5.44
N VAL A 330 0.21 -3.41 4.45
CA VAL A 330 1.56 -4.01 4.57
C VAL A 330 2.65 -2.94 4.71
N PRO A 331 2.76 -1.93 3.83
CA PRO A 331 3.66 -0.79 4.04
C PRO A 331 3.36 -0.01 5.34
N LEU A 332 2.09 0.13 5.73
CA LEU A 332 1.69 0.78 6.99
C LEU A 332 2.26 0.05 8.21
N MET A 333 2.12 -1.28 8.27
CA MET A 333 2.68 -2.06 9.37
C MET A 333 4.21 -1.97 9.42
N ILE A 334 4.88 -2.02 8.26
CA ILE A 334 6.33 -1.83 8.20
C ILE A 334 6.71 -0.45 8.76
N TRP A 335 5.97 0.59 8.44
CA TRP A 335 6.19 1.92 8.98
C TRP A 335 5.95 1.98 10.49
N LEU A 336 4.87 1.40 11.01
CA LEU A 336 4.55 1.38 12.44
C LEU A 336 5.58 0.61 13.26
N PHE A 337 6.10 -0.52 12.76
CA PHE A 337 7.07 -1.35 13.50
C PHE A 337 8.52 -0.91 13.31
N HIS A 338 8.87 -0.32 12.17
CA HIS A 338 10.27 -0.05 11.79
C HIS A 338 10.53 1.42 11.43
N GLY A 339 9.49 2.23 11.26
CA GLY A 339 9.58 3.63 10.86
C GLY A 339 10.11 4.57 11.95
N PRO A 340 10.23 5.86 11.63
CA PRO A 340 10.73 6.85 12.57
C PRO A 340 9.90 6.95 13.87
N TRP A 341 8.60 6.68 13.77
CA TRP A 341 7.68 6.77 14.90
C TRP A 341 7.48 5.47 15.68
N ARG A 342 8.27 4.41 15.41
CA ARG A 342 8.15 3.10 16.09
C ARG A 342 8.29 3.15 17.62
N ALA A 343 8.98 4.16 18.16
CA ALA A 343 9.14 4.37 19.59
C ALA A 343 8.06 5.27 20.21
N LYS A 344 7.19 5.90 19.39
CA LYS A 344 6.09 6.73 19.90
C LYS A 344 5.04 5.87 20.59
N PRO A 345 4.39 6.40 21.66
CA PRO A 345 3.33 5.67 22.36
C PRO A 345 2.21 5.24 21.38
N GLY A 346 1.78 4.00 21.49
CA GLY A 346 0.72 3.44 20.66
C GLY A 346 1.15 2.90 19.28
N ALA A 347 2.33 3.24 18.76
CA ALA A 347 2.75 2.79 17.42
C ALA A 347 2.74 1.26 17.28
N ARG A 348 3.35 0.55 18.25
CA ARG A 348 3.41 -0.93 18.22
C ARG A 348 2.02 -1.55 18.45
N LEU A 349 1.22 -0.97 19.36
CA LEU A 349 -0.15 -1.43 19.59
C LEU A 349 -0.98 -1.33 18.30
N LEU A 350 -0.91 -0.18 17.64
CA LEU A 350 -1.61 0.04 16.37
C LEU A 350 -1.13 -0.91 15.27
N GLY A 351 0.19 -1.15 15.19
CA GLY A 351 0.77 -2.15 14.29
C GLY A 351 0.23 -3.56 14.54
N TRP A 352 0.11 -3.98 15.81
CA TRP A 352 -0.45 -5.26 16.17
C TRP A 352 -1.96 -5.35 15.95
N LEU A 353 -2.71 -4.27 16.20
CA LEU A 353 -4.14 -4.21 15.87
C LEU A 353 -4.38 -4.40 14.36
N TRP A 354 -3.62 -3.72 13.51
CA TRP A 354 -3.68 -3.94 12.07
C TRP A 354 -3.29 -5.37 11.70
N PHE A 355 -2.23 -5.91 12.30
CA PHE A 355 -1.80 -7.28 12.04
C PHE A 355 -2.91 -8.30 12.37
N VAL A 356 -3.52 -8.18 13.55
CA VAL A 356 -4.63 -9.06 13.96
C VAL A 356 -5.83 -8.92 13.03
N LEU A 357 -6.21 -7.68 12.68
CA LEU A 357 -7.29 -7.42 11.73
C LEU A 357 -7.07 -8.12 10.39
N MET A 358 -5.84 -8.09 9.87
CA MET A 358 -5.51 -8.67 8.57
C MET A 358 -5.41 -10.20 8.62
N VAL A 359 -4.94 -10.77 9.73
CA VAL A 359 -4.82 -12.23 9.90
C VAL A 359 -6.18 -12.85 10.18
N VAL A 360 -7.00 -12.21 11.03
CA VAL A 360 -8.35 -12.70 11.37
C VAL A 360 -9.32 -12.50 10.22
N SER A 361 -9.05 -11.52 9.33
CA SER A 361 -9.94 -11.18 8.21
C SER A 361 -11.39 -10.96 8.66
N VAL A 362 -11.60 -9.97 9.53
CA VAL A 362 -12.92 -9.68 10.10
C VAL A 362 -14.02 -9.55 9.04
N PRO A 363 -13.83 -8.85 7.89
CA PRO A 363 -14.85 -8.83 6.84
C PRO A 363 -15.20 -10.20 6.28
N THR A 364 -14.22 -11.09 6.13
CA THR A 364 -14.46 -12.47 5.68
C THR A 364 -15.27 -13.28 6.71
N LEU A 365 -15.00 -13.09 8.00
CA LEU A 365 -15.83 -13.72 9.04
C LEU A 365 -17.26 -13.17 9.03
N LEU A 366 -17.43 -11.86 8.86
CA LEU A 366 -18.74 -11.24 8.80
C LEU A 366 -19.52 -11.65 7.54
N SER A 367 -18.84 -11.95 6.43
CA SER A 367 -19.48 -12.39 5.20
C SER A 367 -20.23 -13.71 5.34
N SER A 368 -19.80 -14.59 6.25
CA SER A 368 -20.54 -15.84 6.53
C SER A 368 -21.90 -15.61 7.20
N ALA A 369 -22.10 -14.44 7.82
CA ALA A 369 -23.37 -14.03 8.43
C ALA A 369 -24.19 -13.11 7.49
N GLN A 370 -23.67 -12.73 6.34
CA GLN A 370 -24.38 -11.91 5.35
C GLN A 370 -25.16 -12.84 4.40
N PRO A 371 -26.50 -12.74 4.33
CA PRO A 371 -27.30 -13.64 3.51
C PRO A 371 -26.96 -13.57 2.02
N SER A 372 -26.78 -12.36 1.48
CA SER A 372 -26.30 -12.11 0.12
C SER A 372 -25.39 -10.89 0.08
N ILE A 373 -24.35 -10.92 -0.75
CA ILE A 373 -23.46 -9.78 -0.95
C ILE A 373 -24.17 -8.58 -1.58
N HIS A 374 -25.31 -8.80 -2.25
CA HIS A 374 -26.13 -7.76 -2.87
C HIS A 374 -27.08 -7.10 -1.87
N ASP A 375 -27.35 -7.73 -0.71
CA ASP A 375 -28.24 -7.16 0.31
C ASP A 375 -27.55 -5.97 0.98
N ILE A 376 -28.16 -4.79 0.82
CA ILE A 376 -27.69 -3.55 1.45
C ILE A 376 -28.19 -3.47 2.90
N SER A 377 -29.45 -3.86 3.12
CA SER A 377 -30.04 -3.87 4.46
C SER A 377 -29.46 -5.02 5.28
N GLN A 378 -28.74 -4.68 6.35
CA GLN A 378 -28.06 -5.64 7.21
C GLN A 378 -28.56 -5.49 8.65
N PRO A 379 -28.49 -6.56 9.48
CA PRO A 379 -28.64 -6.41 10.92
C PRO A 379 -27.65 -5.34 11.44
N TRP A 380 -28.11 -4.52 12.39
CA TRP A 380 -27.33 -3.37 12.88
C TRP A 380 -25.89 -3.76 13.30
N TYR A 381 -25.71 -4.89 13.99
CA TYR A 381 -24.40 -5.35 14.45
C TYR A 381 -23.46 -5.67 13.28
N LEU A 382 -23.97 -6.25 12.20
CA LEU A 382 -23.20 -6.56 11.00
C LEU A 382 -22.84 -5.30 10.22
N ALA A 383 -23.79 -4.36 10.11
CA ALA A 383 -23.57 -3.07 9.45
C ALA A 383 -22.46 -2.27 10.14
N TRP A 384 -22.48 -2.18 11.49
CA TRP A 384 -21.47 -1.46 12.26
C TRP A 384 -20.14 -2.21 12.35
N ALA A 385 -20.13 -3.53 12.59
CA ALA A 385 -18.92 -4.34 12.58
C ALA A 385 -18.20 -4.32 11.22
N GLY A 386 -18.98 -4.18 10.14
CA GLY A 386 -18.44 -4.04 8.79
C GLY A 386 -17.68 -2.74 8.51
N LEU A 387 -17.59 -1.78 9.47
CA LEU A 387 -16.79 -0.56 9.34
C LEU A 387 -15.32 -0.74 9.77
N VAL A 388 -14.90 -1.93 10.11
CA VAL A 388 -13.67 -2.19 10.87
C VAL A 388 -12.41 -1.58 10.23
N TYR A 389 -12.24 -1.65 8.90
CA TYR A 389 -11.07 -1.05 8.23
C TYR A 389 -11.17 0.47 8.17
N ILE A 390 -12.38 1.01 7.97
CA ILE A 390 -12.62 2.46 7.93
C ILE A 390 -12.29 3.06 9.30
N VAL A 391 -12.80 2.44 10.39
CA VAL A 391 -12.54 2.87 11.76
C VAL A 391 -11.05 2.80 12.10
N ALA A 392 -10.39 1.68 11.75
CA ALA A 392 -8.96 1.52 11.97
C ALA A 392 -8.13 2.55 11.19
N ALA A 393 -8.53 2.88 9.95
CA ALA A 393 -7.89 3.89 9.12
C ALA A 393 -8.01 5.29 9.73
N VAL A 394 -9.22 5.69 10.10
CA VAL A 394 -9.48 6.99 10.74
C VAL A 394 -8.75 7.09 12.08
N ALA A 395 -8.81 6.04 12.91
CA ALA A 395 -8.09 5.97 14.19
C ALA A 395 -6.57 6.10 14.00
N THR A 396 -6.01 5.48 12.96
CA THR A 396 -4.59 5.62 12.61
C THR A 396 -4.23 7.06 12.26
N MET A 397 -5.03 7.74 11.44
CA MET A 397 -4.81 9.15 11.10
C MET A 397 -4.96 10.07 12.31
N ILE A 398 -5.94 9.83 13.19
CA ILE A 398 -6.11 10.57 14.45
C ILE A 398 -4.90 10.35 15.36
N TRP A 399 -4.40 9.12 15.49
CA TRP A 399 -3.19 8.83 16.25
C TRP A 399 -1.98 9.60 15.70
N MET A 400 -1.84 9.72 14.38
CA MET A 400 -0.77 10.52 13.76
C MET A 400 -0.90 12.01 14.18
N ILE A 401 -2.12 12.57 14.20
CA ILE A 401 -2.36 13.95 14.61
C ILE A 401 -1.95 14.18 16.07
N VAL A 402 -2.44 13.34 16.97
CA VAL A 402 -2.19 13.48 18.42
C VAL A 402 -0.69 13.31 18.74
N THR A 403 -0.04 12.37 18.07
CA THR A 403 1.37 12.06 18.29
C THR A 403 2.31 13.15 17.73
N GLY A 404 1.97 13.72 16.57
CA GLY A 404 2.74 14.81 15.96
C GLY A 404 2.68 16.09 16.79
N ARG A 405 1.47 16.52 17.21
CA ARG A 405 1.30 17.72 18.07
C ARG A 405 2.07 17.64 19.38
N ARG A 406 2.13 16.48 20.02
CA ARG A 406 2.92 16.29 21.26
C ARG A 406 4.42 16.45 21.02
N ALA A 407 4.90 16.10 19.83
CA ALA A 407 6.32 16.27 19.49
C ALA A 407 6.67 17.75 19.30
N ASP A 408 5.81 18.53 18.67
CA ASP A 408 5.98 19.97 18.48
C ASP A 408 5.98 20.69 19.84
N SER A 409 5.00 20.42 20.70
CA SER A 409 4.90 21.02 22.04
C SER A 409 6.11 20.69 22.94
N ALA A 410 6.66 19.47 22.84
CA ALA A 410 7.86 19.09 23.60
C ALA A 410 9.14 19.77 23.06
N GLY A 411 9.21 20.01 21.75
CA GLY A 411 10.27 20.77 21.10
C GLY A 411 10.27 22.24 21.52
N ASP A 412 9.10 22.88 21.56
CA ASP A 412 8.92 24.27 21.98
C ASP A 412 9.30 24.46 23.47
N LEU A 413 8.87 23.54 24.36
CA LEU A 413 9.24 23.57 25.78
C LEU A 413 10.75 23.35 26.02
N ALA A 414 11.42 22.63 25.15
CA ALA A 414 12.87 22.44 25.24
C ALA A 414 13.64 23.66 24.69
N ALA A 415 13.04 24.42 23.77
CA ALA A 415 13.61 25.65 23.24
C ALA A 415 13.44 26.86 24.19
N ASP A 416 12.34 26.88 24.99
CA ASP A 416 12.01 27.91 25.97
C ASP A 416 12.55 27.62 27.39
N GLY A 417 13.29 26.53 27.59
CA GLY A 417 13.93 26.23 28.84
C GLY A 417 14.95 27.34 29.23
N PRO A 418 14.97 27.77 30.52
CA PRO A 418 15.85 28.87 30.93
C PRO A 418 17.30 28.54 30.55
N GLY A 419 17.81 29.33 29.64
CA GLY A 419 19.23 29.28 29.27
C GLY A 419 20.06 29.36 30.51
N LEU A 420 20.59 28.23 30.97
CA LEU A 420 21.74 28.22 31.90
C LEU A 420 22.88 28.87 31.14
N GLY A 421 22.95 30.19 31.34
CA GLY A 421 24.05 30.99 30.80
C GLY A 421 25.36 30.36 31.20
N CYS A 422 26.08 29.80 30.24
CA CYS A 422 27.49 29.57 30.39
C CYS A 422 28.14 30.94 30.59
N PRO A 423 28.83 31.18 31.70
CA PRO A 423 29.59 32.41 31.85
C PRO A 423 30.64 32.49 30.73
N PRO A 424 30.93 33.70 30.21
CA PRO A 424 31.93 33.85 29.16
C PRO A 424 33.27 33.40 29.67
N VAL A 425 33.88 32.42 29.00
CA VAL A 425 35.29 32.04 29.20
C VAL A 425 36.13 33.24 28.80
N THR A 426 36.63 33.95 29.78
CA THR A 426 37.65 35.02 29.61
C THR A 426 38.89 34.39 29.03
N ALA A 427 39.18 34.68 27.78
CA ALA A 427 40.41 34.35 27.10
C ALA A 427 41.57 35.15 27.77
N HIS A 428 42.37 34.52 28.59
CA HIS A 428 43.65 35.03 29.01
C HIS A 428 44.57 35.08 27.79
N ARG A 429 44.77 36.32 27.30
CA ARG A 429 45.91 36.66 26.45
C ARG A 429 47.19 36.48 27.30
N ARG A 430 48.04 35.57 26.95
CA ARG A 430 49.49 35.62 27.24
C ARG A 430 50.19 35.91 25.93
N GLY A 431 50.82 37.07 25.89
CA GLY A 431 51.80 37.41 24.89
C GLY A 431 53.17 36.85 25.28
N THR A 432 53.96 36.62 24.31
CA THR A 432 55.43 36.69 24.18
C THR A 432 55.65 36.39 22.71
N GLU A 433 56.06 37.33 21.89
CA GLU A 433 57.35 37.90 21.60
C GLU A 433 58.38 36.89 21.02
N ASP A 434 58.79 37.31 19.81
CA ASP A 434 60.11 37.16 19.19
C ASP A 434 60.52 35.79 18.60
N ALA A 435 60.85 35.69 17.37
CA ALA A 435 62.04 35.98 16.64
C ALA A 435 62.00 35.31 15.24
N ALA A 436 62.16 36.15 14.24
CA ALA A 436 63.28 36.18 13.28
C ALA A 436 63.49 34.93 12.40
N GLU A 437 63.22 35.11 11.13
CA GLU A 437 64.19 35.38 10.07
C GLU A 437 64.70 34.14 9.31
N GLN A 438 64.73 34.30 8.02
CA GLN A 438 65.51 33.73 6.90
C GLN A 438 64.63 32.91 5.95
N ASP A 439 64.32 33.55 4.81
CA ASP A 439 65.09 33.61 3.53
C ASP A 439 65.50 32.21 3.05
N ASP A 440 65.08 31.79 1.87
CA ASP A 440 65.55 32.05 0.53
C ASP A 440 64.83 31.11 -0.46
N PRO A 441 64.83 31.52 -1.74
CA PRO A 441 63.94 30.99 -2.78
C PRO A 441 64.63 29.90 -3.60
N ASP A 442 63.95 29.28 -4.46
CA ASP A 442 64.27 29.03 -5.87
C ASP A 442 63.87 27.64 -6.36
N ARG A 443 63.47 27.68 -7.61
CA ARG A 443 63.37 26.59 -8.62
C ARG A 443 62.14 25.71 -8.53
N GLY A 444 61.38 25.63 -9.54
CA GLY A 444 61.61 25.87 -10.92
C GLY A 444 60.82 24.81 -11.70
N ASP A 445 60.07 25.26 -12.68
CA ASP A 445 59.70 24.62 -13.91
C ASP A 445 59.49 23.10 -14.01
N GLY A 446 58.39 22.80 -14.73
CA GLY A 446 58.34 21.59 -15.52
C GLY A 446 56.96 20.99 -15.71
N GLN A 447 56.20 21.55 -16.66
CA GLN A 447 55.66 20.89 -17.84
C GLN A 447 55.29 19.39 -17.66
N ARG A 448 54.04 19.02 -17.70
CA ARG A 448 53.23 18.57 -18.89
C ARG A 448 51.80 18.35 -18.51
#